data_a351f8f28e6aadfa908fa8552bad594b
#
_entry.id   a351f8f28e6aadfa908fa8552bad594b
#
_cell.length_a   1.000
_cell.length_b   1.000
_cell.length_c   1.000
_cell.angle_alpha   90.00
_cell.angle_beta   90.00
_cell.angle_gamma   90.00
#
_symmetry.space_group_name_H-M   'P 1'
#
loop_
_entity.id
_entity.type
_entity.pdbx_description
1 polymer ?
#
loop_
_entity_poly.entity_id
_entity_poly.type
_entity_poly.pdbx_seq_one_letter_code
_entity_poly.pdbx_strand_id
1 'polypeptide(L)'
;MKVLIVDDELDVEQLYRQRFRKEIKAGELEMMFAFSATDAMSVLAELAPMDIVLVLSDINMPGLTGFDLLKFTKEKYPHLNVVMVSAYGDADNMNRASSLGASGFLVKPIDFTLLKEKIFSI
;
A
#
# COMPACT_ATOMS: atom_id res chain seq x y z
N MET A 1 -1.23 14.30 3.87
CA MET A 1 -1.47 13.13 3.00
C MET A 1 -1.04 11.89 3.75
N LYS A 2 -1.94 10.94 3.93
CA LYS A 2 -1.68 9.70 4.67
C LYS A 2 -1.58 8.52 3.74
N VAL A 3 -0.56 7.68 3.94
CA VAL A 3 -0.33 6.46 3.18
C VAL A 3 -0.22 5.29 4.15
N LEU A 4 -0.96 4.22 3.88
CA LEU A 4 -0.89 2.99 4.65
C LEU A 4 -0.01 1.98 3.91
N ILE A 5 1.07 1.55 4.55
CA ILE A 5 1.99 0.54 4.02
C ILE A 5 1.68 -0.79 4.70
N VAL A 6 1.44 -1.83 3.91
CA VAL A 6 1.12 -3.17 4.43
C VAL A 6 2.16 -4.16 3.93
N ASP A 7 2.95 -4.67 4.85
CA ASP A 7 4.01 -5.63 4.56
C ASP A 7 4.31 -6.41 5.84
N ASP A 8 4.52 -7.71 5.75
CA ASP A 8 4.79 -8.55 6.91
C ASP A 8 6.24 -8.47 7.40
N GLU A 9 7.12 -7.85 6.62
CA GLU A 9 8.52 -7.63 7.01
C GLU A 9 8.63 -6.38 7.88
N LEU A 10 9.00 -6.55 9.14
CA LEU A 10 9.07 -5.44 10.11
C LEU A 10 10.10 -4.38 9.73
N ASP A 11 11.17 -4.78 9.05
CA ASP A 11 12.24 -3.85 8.62
C ASP A 11 11.79 -2.83 7.59
N VAL A 12 10.67 -3.10 6.93
CA VAL A 12 10.12 -2.22 5.88
C VAL A 12 9.75 -0.85 6.45
N GLU A 13 9.22 -0.79 7.67
CA GLU A 13 8.86 0.48 8.30
C GLU A 13 10.05 1.44 8.35
N GLN A 14 11.19 0.98 8.86
CA GLN A 14 12.38 1.81 8.97
C GLN A 14 12.87 2.28 7.60
N LEU A 15 12.86 1.39 6.60
CA LEU A 15 13.28 1.72 5.25
C LEU A 15 12.41 2.82 4.64
N TYR A 16 11.09 2.69 4.73
CA TYR A 16 10.16 3.69 4.19
C TYR A 16 10.31 5.02 4.91
N ARG A 17 10.41 5.02 6.24
CA ARG A 17 10.57 6.25 7.00
C ARG A 17 11.86 6.97 6.65
N GLN A 18 12.93 6.24 6.37
CA GLN A 18 14.20 6.81 5.95
C GLN A 18 14.10 7.41 4.53
N ARG A 19 13.51 6.68 3.60
CA ARG A 19 13.39 7.12 2.20
C ARG A 19 12.46 8.32 2.02
N PHE A 20 11.46 8.46 2.89
CA PHE A 20 10.51 9.57 2.84
C PHE A 20 10.73 10.59 3.96
N ARG A 21 11.90 10.59 4.54
CA ARG A 21 12.22 11.43 5.69
C ARG A 21 11.97 12.92 5.44
N LYS A 22 12.30 13.44 4.28
CA LYS A 22 12.11 14.85 3.95
C LYS A 22 10.63 15.20 3.90
N GLU A 23 9.85 14.39 3.24
CA GLU A 23 8.41 14.59 3.08
C GLU A 23 7.68 14.48 4.41
N ILE A 24 8.09 13.53 5.26
CA ILE A 24 7.51 13.37 6.59
C ILE A 24 7.84 14.58 7.47
N LYS A 25 9.08 15.03 7.46
CA LYS A 25 9.51 16.21 8.25
C LYS A 25 8.80 17.49 7.81
N ALA A 26 8.57 17.63 6.52
CA ALA A 26 7.87 18.78 5.97
C ALA A 26 6.36 18.77 6.24
N GLY A 27 5.83 17.69 6.81
CA GLY A 27 4.40 17.53 7.02
C GLY A 27 3.61 17.22 5.77
N GLU A 28 4.29 16.93 4.66
CA GLU A 28 3.63 16.61 3.38
C GLU A 28 3.08 15.19 3.35
N LEU A 29 3.65 14.28 4.16
CA LEU A 29 3.35 12.87 4.14
C LEU A 29 3.35 12.30 5.56
N GLU A 30 2.29 11.56 5.87
CA GLU A 30 2.21 10.73 7.08
C GLU A 30 2.11 9.27 6.64
N MET A 31 3.03 8.44 7.15
CA MET A 31 3.06 7.03 6.84
C MET A 31 2.58 6.21 8.02
N MET A 32 1.69 5.27 7.73
CA MET A 32 1.17 4.31 8.69
C MET A 32 1.53 2.92 8.22
N PHE A 33 1.71 2.00 9.16
CA PHE A 33 2.17 0.65 8.86
C PHE A 33 1.25 -0.40 9.47
N ALA A 34 0.95 -1.43 8.69
CA ALA A 34 0.30 -2.63 9.15
C ALA A 34 1.11 -3.84 8.68
N PHE A 35 1.22 -4.85 9.52
CA PHE A 35 2.12 -5.98 9.26
C PHE A 35 1.35 -7.24 8.83
N SER A 36 0.07 -7.10 8.58
CA SER A 36 -0.78 -8.14 8.01
C SER A 36 -1.99 -7.50 7.32
N ALA A 37 -2.66 -8.26 6.47
CA ALA A 37 -3.90 -7.81 5.85
C ALA A 37 -4.99 -7.56 6.90
N THR A 38 -5.08 -8.43 7.91
CA THR A 38 -6.06 -8.28 8.99
C THR A 38 -5.84 -6.99 9.77
N ASP A 39 -4.59 -6.68 10.13
CA ASP A 39 -4.27 -5.43 10.82
C ASP A 39 -4.59 -4.23 9.94
N ALA A 40 -4.30 -4.30 8.66
CA ALA A 40 -4.62 -3.23 7.72
C ALA A 40 -6.13 -2.96 7.65
N MET A 41 -6.93 -4.02 7.62
CA MET A 41 -8.39 -3.91 7.64
C MET A 41 -8.88 -3.20 8.90
N SER A 42 -8.29 -3.51 10.06
CA SER A 42 -8.61 -2.86 11.34
C SER A 42 -8.23 -1.38 11.31
N VAL A 43 -7.07 -1.04 10.79
CA VAL A 43 -6.62 0.35 10.64
C VAL A 43 -7.59 1.13 9.75
N LEU A 44 -7.98 0.55 8.63
CA LEU A 44 -8.92 1.19 7.70
C LEU A 44 -10.30 1.40 8.34
N ALA A 45 -10.73 0.47 9.20
CA ALA A 45 -12.02 0.60 9.90
C ALA A 45 -12.01 1.70 10.97
N GLU A 46 -10.87 1.92 11.62
CA GLU A 46 -10.71 2.94 12.67
C GLU A 46 -10.53 4.34 12.10
N LEU A 47 -9.82 4.46 10.97
CA LEU A 47 -9.53 5.74 10.36
C LEU A 47 -10.60 6.08 9.34
N ALA A 48 -11.03 7.32 9.34
CA ALA A 48 -11.92 7.79 8.30
C ALA A 48 -11.25 7.60 6.94
N PRO A 49 -11.90 6.93 5.98
CA PRO A 49 -11.28 6.64 4.68
C PRO A 49 -10.83 7.88 3.92
N MET A 50 -11.36 9.04 4.28
CA MET A 50 -10.99 10.31 3.66
C MET A 50 -9.57 10.75 4.01
N ASP A 51 -9.01 10.24 5.10
CA ASP A 51 -7.67 10.64 5.53
C ASP A 51 -6.55 9.86 4.83
N ILE A 52 -6.88 8.69 4.30
CA ILE A 52 -5.91 7.83 3.60
C ILE A 52 -6.08 8.00 2.10
N VAL A 53 -4.98 8.33 1.41
CA VAL A 53 -5.00 8.55 -0.04
C VAL A 53 -4.51 7.34 -0.81
N LEU A 54 -3.73 6.48 -0.17
CA LEU A 54 -3.13 5.31 -0.83
C LEU A 54 -2.87 4.20 0.18
N VAL A 55 -3.21 2.98 -0.22
CA VAL A 55 -2.75 1.75 0.43
C VAL A 55 -1.72 1.11 -0.47
N LEU A 56 -0.53 0.87 0.06
CA LEU A 56 0.54 0.14 -0.63
C LEU A 56 0.69 -1.20 0.06
N SER A 57 0.35 -2.29 -0.61
CA SER A 57 0.29 -3.61 0.01
C SER A 57 1.12 -4.64 -0.72
N ASP A 58 1.92 -5.37 0.04
CA ASP A 58 2.54 -6.60 -0.44
C ASP A 58 1.46 -7.64 -0.75
N ILE A 59 1.69 -8.45 -1.77
CA ILE A 59 0.75 -9.52 -2.15
C ILE A 59 0.94 -10.73 -1.23
N ASN A 60 2.18 -11.17 -1.06
CA ASN A 60 2.49 -12.41 -0.33
C ASN A 60 2.72 -12.14 1.14
N MET A 61 1.72 -12.44 1.97
CA MET A 61 1.77 -12.32 3.41
C MET A 61 1.15 -13.57 4.04
N PRO A 62 1.58 -13.97 5.24
CA PRO A 62 0.93 -15.07 5.98
C PRO A 62 -0.53 -14.72 6.28
N GLY A 63 -1.39 -15.73 6.20
CA GLY A 63 -2.84 -15.54 6.42
C GLY A 63 -3.52 -14.95 5.19
N LEU A 64 -4.28 -13.89 5.37
CA LEU A 64 -4.90 -13.19 4.24
C LEU A 64 -3.83 -12.52 3.39
N THR A 65 -4.01 -12.61 2.07
CA THR A 65 -3.05 -12.05 1.10
C THR A 65 -3.34 -10.58 0.82
N GLY A 66 -2.43 -9.95 0.09
CA GLY A 66 -2.67 -8.60 -0.42
C GLY A 66 -3.86 -8.52 -1.37
N PHE A 67 -4.16 -9.59 -2.11
CA PHE A 67 -5.36 -9.64 -2.95
C PHE A 67 -6.65 -9.63 -2.12
N ASP A 68 -6.66 -10.32 -0.98
CA ASP A 68 -7.78 -10.30 -0.05
C ASP A 68 -8.00 -8.88 0.49
N LEU A 69 -6.93 -8.19 0.85
CA LEU A 69 -6.98 -6.81 1.31
C LEU A 69 -7.47 -5.87 0.21
N LEU A 70 -6.99 -6.04 -1.01
CA LEU A 70 -7.42 -5.25 -2.16
C LEU A 70 -8.91 -5.37 -2.38
N LYS A 71 -9.43 -6.60 -2.38
CA LYS A 71 -10.86 -6.87 -2.56
C LYS A 71 -11.67 -6.21 -1.45
N PHE A 72 -11.28 -6.40 -0.20
CA PHE A 72 -11.92 -5.77 0.96
C PHE A 72 -11.96 -4.25 0.82
N THR A 73 -10.82 -3.65 0.48
CA THR A 73 -10.68 -2.19 0.39
C THR A 73 -11.56 -1.62 -0.72
N LYS A 74 -11.56 -2.24 -1.90
CA LYS A 74 -12.36 -1.74 -3.02
C LYS A 74 -13.87 -1.93 -2.82
N GLU A 75 -14.28 -2.96 -2.09
CA GLU A 75 -15.69 -3.17 -1.75
C GLU A 75 -16.19 -2.13 -0.73
N LYS A 76 -15.39 -1.81 0.27
CA LYS A 76 -15.79 -0.89 1.34
C LYS A 76 -15.44 0.56 1.07
N TYR A 77 -14.31 0.81 0.42
CA TYR A 77 -13.77 2.15 0.18
C TYR A 77 -13.36 2.30 -1.28
N PRO A 78 -14.34 2.31 -2.21
CA PRO A 78 -14.04 2.25 -3.65
C PRO A 78 -13.21 3.41 -4.18
N HIS A 79 -13.15 4.53 -3.47
CA HIS A 79 -12.36 5.70 -3.87
C HIS A 79 -10.89 5.60 -3.45
N LEU A 80 -10.57 4.67 -2.56
CA LEU A 80 -9.21 4.56 -2.03
C LEU A 80 -8.31 3.88 -3.05
N ASN A 81 -7.19 4.52 -3.36
CA ASN A 81 -6.21 3.96 -4.28
C ASN A 81 -5.42 2.84 -3.59
N VAL A 82 -5.26 1.72 -4.26
CA VAL A 82 -4.47 0.59 -3.76
C VAL A 82 -3.43 0.23 -4.81
N VAL A 83 -2.15 0.23 -4.41
CA VAL A 83 -1.04 -0.21 -5.24
C VAL A 83 -0.50 -1.51 -4.65
N MET A 84 -0.39 -2.52 -5.49
CA MET A 84 0.13 -3.82 -5.09
C MET A 84 1.64 -3.88 -5.30
N VAL A 85 2.32 -4.60 -4.42
CA VAL A 85 3.77 -4.79 -4.47
C VAL A 85 4.08 -6.28 -4.42
N SER A 86 4.96 -6.76 -5.29
CA SER A 86 5.34 -8.17 -5.31
C SER A 86 6.79 -8.33 -5.77
N ALA A 87 7.44 -9.38 -5.27
CA ALA A 87 8.72 -9.84 -5.82
C ALA A 87 8.54 -10.47 -7.21
N TYR A 88 7.30 -10.82 -7.56
CA TYR A 88 6.97 -11.52 -8.80
C TYR A 88 6.11 -10.64 -9.68
N GLY A 89 6.74 -10.03 -10.70
CA GLY A 89 6.05 -9.18 -11.67
C GLY A 89 5.49 -9.93 -12.86
N ASP A 90 4.90 -11.12 -12.64
CA ASP A 90 4.34 -11.89 -13.73
C ASP A 90 2.98 -11.34 -14.19
N ALA A 91 2.59 -11.72 -15.41
CA ALA A 91 1.36 -11.23 -16.02
C ALA A 91 0.12 -11.66 -15.23
N ASP A 92 0.12 -12.85 -14.62
CA ASP A 92 -1.03 -13.35 -13.87
C ASP A 92 -1.30 -12.50 -12.63
N ASN A 93 -0.26 -12.18 -11.86
CA ASN A 93 -0.40 -11.32 -10.68
C ASN A 93 -0.82 -9.90 -11.07
N MET A 94 -0.23 -9.35 -12.11
CA MET A 94 -0.57 -8.01 -12.58
C MET A 94 -2.00 -7.94 -13.09
N ASN A 95 -2.45 -8.94 -13.86
CA ASN A 95 -3.82 -9.01 -14.37
C ASN A 95 -4.82 -9.18 -13.23
N ARG A 96 -4.50 -10.01 -12.24
CA ARG A 96 -5.37 -10.22 -11.09
C ARG A 96 -5.53 -8.95 -10.27
N ALA A 97 -4.42 -8.24 -10.02
CA ALA A 97 -4.47 -6.96 -9.32
C ALA A 97 -5.34 -5.95 -10.06
N SER A 98 -5.15 -5.82 -11.36
CA SER A 98 -5.94 -4.92 -12.20
C SER A 98 -7.42 -5.28 -12.18
N SER A 99 -7.75 -6.58 -12.30
CA SER A 99 -9.13 -7.07 -12.28
C SER A 99 -9.85 -6.77 -10.97
N LEU A 100 -9.09 -6.75 -9.86
CA LEU A 100 -9.63 -6.45 -8.54
C LEU A 100 -9.67 -4.94 -8.24
N GLY A 101 -9.23 -4.10 -9.17
CA GLY A 101 -9.34 -2.65 -9.07
C GLY A 101 -8.11 -1.94 -8.51
N ALA A 102 -6.95 -2.58 -8.54
CA ALA A 102 -5.70 -1.92 -8.13
C ALA A 102 -5.39 -0.74 -9.04
N SER A 103 -4.88 0.34 -8.44
CA SER A 103 -4.46 1.53 -9.16
C SER A 103 -3.07 1.39 -9.78
N GLY A 104 -2.28 0.43 -9.30
CA GLY A 104 -0.94 0.19 -9.82
C GLY A 104 -0.32 -1.08 -9.26
N PHE A 105 0.84 -1.41 -9.80
CA PHE A 105 1.60 -2.60 -9.43
C PHE A 105 3.09 -2.25 -9.46
N LEU A 106 3.80 -2.55 -8.38
CA LEU A 106 5.24 -2.34 -8.29
C LEU A 106 5.94 -3.66 -8.02
N VAL A 107 7.09 -3.85 -8.65
CA VAL A 107 7.92 -5.05 -8.47
C VAL A 107 9.08 -4.71 -7.54
N LYS A 108 9.36 -5.58 -6.58
CA LYS A 108 10.49 -5.41 -5.67
C LYS A 108 11.82 -5.70 -6.40
N PRO A 109 12.92 -5.02 -6.07
CA PRO A 109 13.03 -3.94 -5.08
C PRO A 109 12.35 -2.65 -5.57
N ILE A 110 11.70 -1.95 -4.64
CA ILE A 110 10.93 -0.76 -4.98
C ILE A 110 11.85 0.37 -5.45
N ASP A 111 11.49 0.96 -6.60
CA ASP A 111 12.05 2.23 -7.03
C ASP A 111 11.32 3.35 -6.27
N PHE A 112 11.98 3.94 -5.28
CA PHE A 112 11.35 4.96 -4.44
C PHE A 112 11.08 6.26 -5.17
N THR A 113 11.82 6.56 -6.23
CA THR A 113 11.52 7.71 -7.08
C THR A 113 10.19 7.52 -7.80
N LEU A 114 9.97 6.35 -8.36
CA LEU A 114 8.71 6.00 -9.02
C LEU A 114 7.56 5.97 -8.02
N LEU A 115 7.78 5.45 -6.82
CA LEU A 115 6.76 5.43 -5.78
C LEU A 115 6.37 6.84 -5.35
N LYS A 116 7.34 7.75 -5.17
CA LYS A 116 7.05 9.16 -4.86
C LYS A 116 6.19 9.80 -5.93
N GLU A 117 6.49 9.56 -7.19
CA GLU A 117 5.69 10.07 -8.30
C GLU A 117 4.24 9.59 -8.22
N LYS A 118 4.05 8.30 -7.91
CA LYS A 118 2.70 7.73 -7.76
C LYS A 118 1.94 8.35 -6.58
N ILE A 119 2.59 8.52 -5.44
CA ILE A 119 1.96 9.10 -4.24
C ILE A 119 1.54 10.54 -4.50
N PHE A 120 2.43 11.36 -5.04
CA PHE A 120 2.19 12.79 -5.21
C PHE A 120 1.43 13.17 -6.47
N SER A 121 1.05 12.19 -7.29
CA SER A 121 0.20 12.40 -8.46
C SER A 121 -1.29 12.14 -8.20
N ILE A 122 -1.62 11.71 -7.01
CA ILE A 122 -3.00 11.40 -6.61
C ILE A 122 -3.80 12.68 -6.38
#